data_da1498596d80a39a95aacb79a2aa1dad
#
_entry.id   da1498596d80a39a95aacb79a2aa1dad
#
_cell.length_a   1.000
_cell.length_b   1.000
_cell.length_c   1.000
_cell.angle_alpha   90.00
_cell.angle_beta   90.00
_cell.angle_gamma   90.00
#
_symmetry.space_group_name_H-M   'P 1'
#
loop_
_entity.id
_entity.type
_entity.pdbx_description
1 polymer ?
#
loop_
_entity_poly.entity_id
_entity_poly.type
_entity_poly.pdbx_seq_one_letter_code
_entity_poly.pdbx_strand_id
1 'polypeptide(L)'
;MVRLLENNEKTKIRDLYEHCFEEDTKEFVDYYFDKRIRENEVVVNEKDGEIVSAIHLIPKDAVVGNLKTNVTYIYAVATWEKYRKKGYIKEIFQDVISSMFLNMDVFTYLIPSSPENAEIYRKFGFEFVMDKREMIEKEHRRKPSHSVIRRKAEKSDLVKLSIFAQQAMDSNHRIALSKDLDYFKQMLELVEVENGEIELFIQKKVIVGYRIFIDGEILEEVLDSSLQTLSWQSDVRKPYAMARLINIRKTLRLLSFKDFKERTIRIT
;
A
#
# COMPACT_ATOMS: atom_id res chain seq x y z
N MET A 1 4.82 20.10 -19.44
CA MET A 1 3.65 20.67 -18.69
C MET A 1 3.06 19.59 -17.82
N VAL A 2 2.83 19.87 -16.52
CA VAL A 2 2.18 18.92 -15.61
C VAL A 2 0.67 18.98 -15.80
N ARG A 3 0.01 17.83 -15.88
CA ARG A 3 -1.46 17.72 -15.97
C ARG A 3 -1.97 16.36 -15.48
N LEU A 4 -3.23 16.33 -15.10
CA LEU A 4 -3.98 15.11 -14.85
C LEU A 4 -4.40 14.46 -16.18
N LEU A 5 -4.33 13.13 -16.28
CA LEU A 5 -4.88 12.40 -17.42
C LEU A 5 -6.39 12.19 -17.28
N GLU A 6 -7.11 12.42 -18.37
CA GLU A 6 -8.50 12.01 -18.49
C GLU A 6 -8.62 10.48 -18.52
N ASN A 7 -9.78 9.94 -18.12
CA ASN A 7 -9.96 8.48 -18.05
C ASN A 7 -9.70 7.75 -19.37
N ASN A 8 -10.04 8.38 -20.50
CA ASN A 8 -9.79 7.83 -21.85
C ASN A 8 -8.34 7.94 -22.32
N GLU A 9 -7.51 8.65 -21.57
CA GLU A 9 -6.08 8.81 -21.88
C GLU A 9 -5.17 7.90 -21.05
N LYS A 10 -5.68 7.33 -19.95
CA LYS A 10 -4.85 6.61 -18.97
C LYS A 10 -4.12 5.41 -19.57
N THR A 11 -4.62 4.82 -20.64
CA THR A 11 -3.94 3.75 -21.36
C THR A 11 -2.70 4.21 -22.13
N LYS A 12 -2.57 5.52 -22.40
CA LYS A 12 -1.41 6.09 -23.13
C LYS A 12 -0.09 5.96 -22.38
N ILE A 13 -0.13 5.72 -21.05
CA ILE A 13 1.07 5.57 -20.24
C ILE A 13 1.50 4.11 -20.10
N ARG A 14 0.81 3.16 -20.73
CA ARG A 14 1.10 1.73 -20.61
C ARG A 14 2.55 1.41 -21.01
N ASP A 15 2.98 1.92 -22.15
CA ASP A 15 4.35 1.69 -22.65
C ASP A 15 5.41 2.23 -21.67
N LEU A 16 5.16 3.42 -21.06
CA LEU A 16 6.03 3.98 -20.05
C LEU A 16 6.05 3.12 -18.78
N TYR A 17 4.89 2.58 -18.39
CA TYR A 17 4.77 1.69 -17.23
C TYR A 17 5.57 0.40 -17.47
N GLU A 18 5.28 -0.32 -18.56
CA GLU A 18 5.94 -1.59 -18.90
C GLU A 18 7.46 -1.43 -19.05
N HIS A 19 7.92 -0.29 -19.59
CA HIS A 19 9.35 0.01 -19.67
C HIS A 19 10.01 0.25 -18.30
N CYS A 20 9.30 0.82 -17.34
CA CYS A 20 9.88 1.16 -16.03
C CYS A 20 9.72 0.05 -14.99
N PHE A 21 8.81 -0.91 -15.23
CA PHE A 21 8.45 -2.00 -14.31
C PHE A 21 8.46 -3.34 -15.08
N GLU A 22 9.62 -3.66 -15.62
CA GLU A 22 9.84 -4.87 -16.45
C GLU A 22 9.67 -6.17 -15.64
N GLU A 23 9.74 -6.09 -14.30
CA GLU A 23 9.52 -7.21 -13.39
C GLU A 23 8.04 -7.58 -13.21
N ASP A 24 7.10 -6.68 -13.54
CA ASP A 24 5.67 -6.95 -13.43
C ASP A 24 5.24 -7.94 -14.51
N THR A 25 4.43 -8.94 -14.12
CA THR A 25 3.93 -9.95 -15.07
C THR A 25 2.95 -9.30 -16.06
N LYS A 26 2.88 -9.89 -17.28
CA LYS A 26 1.92 -9.42 -18.28
C LYS A 26 0.48 -9.49 -17.76
N GLU A 27 0.15 -10.54 -17.03
CA GLU A 27 -1.16 -10.78 -16.42
C GLU A 27 -1.51 -9.67 -15.42
N PHE A 28 -0.54 -9.25 -14.58
CA PHE A 28 -0.72 -8.14 -13.66
C PHE A 28 -0.89 -6.81 -14.40
N VAL A 29 -0.05 -6.52 -15.40
CA VAL A 29 -0.14 -5.29 -16.20
C VAL A 29 -1.50 -5.21 -16.91
N ASP A 30 -1.96 -6.29 -17.54
CA ASP A 30 -3.27 -6.36 -18.19
C ASP A 30 -4.40 -6.10 -17.16
N TYR A 31 -4.37 -6.78 -16.00
CA TYR A 31 -5.32 -6.55 -14.91
C TYR A 31 -5.33 -5.09 -14.45
N TYR A 32 -4.15 -4.52 -14.23
CA TYR A 32 -4.02 -3.15 -13.75
C TYR A 32 -4.61 -2.14 -14.75
N PHE A 33 -4.23 -2.22 -16.01
CA PHE A 33 -4.69 -1.27 -17.04
C PHE A 33 -6.15 -1.47 -17.44
N ASP A 34 -6.67 -2.67 -17.42
CA ASP A 34 -8.06 -2.95 -17.77
C ASP A 34 -9.05 -2.62 -16.65
N LYS A 35 -8.68 -2.86 -15.39
CA LYS A 35 -9.59 -2.75 -14.26
C LYS A 35 -9.21 -1.64 -13.28
N ARG A 36 -7.94 -1.53 -12.90
CA ARG A 36 -7.54 -0.75 -11.72
C ARG A 36 -7.20 0.71 -12.03
N ILE A 37 -6.56 0.99 -13.16
CA ILE A 37 -6.08 2.33 -13.49
C ILE A 37 -7.21 3.38 -13.55
N ARG A 38 -8.44 2.95 -13.87
CA ARG A 38 -9.59 3.86 -13.97
C ARG A 38 -10.00 4.45 -12.63
N GLU A 39 -9.71 3.75 -11.54
CA GLU A 39 -10.03 4.19 -10.17
C GLU A 39 -8.96 5.13 -9.60
N ASN A 40 -7.80 5.22 -10.26
CA ASN A 40 -6.66 6.00 -9.83
C ASN A 40 -6.58 7.32 -10.60
N GLU A 41 -6.05 8.35 -9.98
CA GLU A 41 -5.60 9.54 -10.70
C GLU A 41 -4.20 9.30 -11.27
N VAL A 42 -3.94 9.82 -12.47
CA VAL A 42 -2.62 9.72 -13.09
C VAL A 42 -2.18 11.12 -13.49
N VAL A 43 -1.12 11.59 -12.83
CA VAL A 43 -0.52 12.89 -13.13
C VAL A 43 0.72 12.69 -13.98
N VAL A 44 0.80 13.40 -15.08
CA VAL A 44 1.90 13.28 -16.04
C VAL A 44 2.63 14.60 -16.25
N ASN A 45 3.88 14.51 -16.68
CA ASN A 45 4.57 15.63 -17.31
C ASN A 45 4.70 15.36 -18.81
N GLU A 46 4.22 16.29 -19.60
CA GLU A 46 4.20 16.22 -21.04
C GLU A 46 5.15 17.25 -21.65
N LYS A 47 5.94 16.82 -22.61
CA LYS A 47 6.87 17.65 -23.38
C LYS A 47 6.69 17.37 -24.87
N ASP A 48 6.46 18.41 -25.65
CA ASP A 48 6.34 18.35 -27.10
C ASP A 48 5.30 17.30 -27.59
N GLY A 49 4.20 17.12 -26.80
CA GLY A 49 3.15 16.14 -27.07
C GLY A 49 3.48 14.70 -26.62
N GLU A 50 4.66 14.46 -26.03
CA GLU A 50 5.06 13.15 -25.48
C GLU A 50 4.94 13.16 -23.96
N ILE A 51 4.31 12.13 -23.37
CA ILE A 51 4.32 11.90 -21.92
C ILE A 51 5.72 11.40 -21.53
N VAL A 52 6.44 12.20 -20.76
CA VAL A 52 7.83 11.93 -20.41
C VAL A 52 8.00 11.35 -19.00
N SER A 53 7.03 11.60 -18.13
CA SER A 53 7.03 11.13 -16.74
C SER A 53 5.60 11.00 -16.22
N ALA A 54 5.35 10.08 -15.29
CA ALA A 54 4.04 9.83 -14.70
C ALA A 54 4.15 9.44 -13.23
N ILE A 55 3.08 9.73 -12.47
CA ILE A 55 2.82 9.23 -11.12
C ILE A 55 1.36 8.78 -11.06
N HIS A 56 1.12 7.61 -10.45
CA HIS A 56 -0.23 7.14 -10.16
C HIS A 56 -0.58 7.46 -8.71
N LEU A 57 -1.74 8.03 -8.48
CA LEU A 57 -2.27 8.39 -7.17
C LEU A 57 -3.45 7.48 -6.86
N ILE A 58 -3.26 6.59 -5.90
CA ILE A 58 -4.25 5.58 -5.53
C ILE A 58 -4.90 6.04 -4.21
N PRO A 59 -6.21 6.37 -4.21
CA PRO A 59 -6.90 6.69 -2.98
C PRO A 59 -6.97 5.46 -2.07
N LYS A 60 -6.70 5.66 -0.80
CA LYS A 60 -6.77 4.64 0.25
C LYS A 60 -7.46 5.20 1.48
N ASP A 61 -8.20 4.35 2.17
CA ASP A 61 -8.74 4.65 3.48
C ASP A 61 -7.71 4.33 4.56
N ALA A 62 -7.60 5.22 5.54
CA ALA A 62 -6.79 5.03 6.73
C ALA A 62 -7.59 5.37 7.99
N VAL A 63 -7.21 4.75 9.10
CA VAL A 63 -7.67 5.13 10.43
C VAL A 63 -6.54 5.91 11.10
N VAL A 64 -6.84 7.12 11.57
CA VAL A 64 -5.91 7.97 12.32
C VAL A 64 -6.54 8.28 13.68
N GLY A 65 -5.98 7.74 14.75
CA GLY A 65 -6.68 7.70 16.04
C GLY A 65 -7.92 6.80 15.92
N ASN A 66 -9.11 7.39 16.10
CA ASN A 66 -10.38 6.68 15.97
C ASN A 66 -11.21 7.15 14.76
N LEU A 67 -10.62 7.88 13.83
CA LEU A 67 -11.32 8.48 12.70
C LEU A 67 -10.82 7.97 11.38
N LYS A 68 -11.74 7.57 10.50
CA LYS A 68 -11.44 7.29 9.10
C LYS A 68 -11.06 8.57 8.37
N THR A 69 -10.05 8.49 7.52
CA THR A 69 -9.62 9.57 6.65
C THR A 69 -9.05 8.99 5.35
N ASN A 70 -9.13 9.76 4.29
CA ASN A 70 -8.52 9.38 3.03
C ASN A 70 -7.03 9.76 3.04
N VAL A 71 -6.24 8.91 2.45
CA VAL A 71 -4.81 9.12 2.20
C VAL A 71 -4.50 8.67 0.78
N THR A 72 -3.41 9.13 0.23
CA THR A 72 -3.01 8.79 -1.13
C THR A 72 -1.77 7.92 -1.10
N TYR A 73 -1.84 6.76 -1.76
CA TYR A 73 -0.69 5.95 -2.10
C TYR A 73 -0.11 6.43 -3.43
N ILE A 74 1.14 6.90 -3.41
CA ILE A 74 1.88 7.24 -4.62
C ILE A 74 2.49 5.95 -5.17
N TYR A 75 2.08 5.59 -6.37
CA TYR A 75 2.44 4.36 -7.05
C TYR A 75 3.00 4.62 -8.44
N ALA A 76 3.74 3.69 -8.99
CA ALA A 76 4.26 3.69 -10.37
C ALA A 76 4.88 5.04 -10.79
N VAL A 77 5.86 5.50 -10.00
CA VAL A 77 6.63 6.71 -10.32
C VAL A 77 7.58 6.41 -11.48
N ALA A 78 7.25 6.85 -12.66
CA ALA A 78 7.94 6.49 -13.90
C ALA A 78 8.50 7.70 -14.66
N THR A 79 9.63 7.51 -15.32
CA THR A 79 10.23 8.51 -16.23
C THR A 79 11.03 7.75 -17.30
N TRP A 80 10.78 8.02 -18.56
CA TRP A 80 11.59 7.51 -19.66
C TRP A 80 13.06 7.78 -19.44
N GLU A 81 13.93 6.83 -19.70
CA GLU A 81 15.36 6.92 -19.41
C GLU A 81 16.00 8.18 -20.01
N LYS A 82 15.69 8.49 -21.28
CA LYS A 82 16.17 9.71 -21.98
C LYS A 82 15.76 11.04 -21.33
N TYR A 83 14.77 11.02 -20.40
CA TYR A 83 14.26 12.19 -19.70
C TYR A 83 14.60 12.20 -18.21
N ARG A 84 15.26 11.16 -17.66
CA ARG A 84 15.71 11.12 -16.27
C ARG A 84 16.67 12.25 -15.96
N LYS A 85 16.73 12.65 -14.69
CA LYS A 85 17.62 13.72 -14.14
C LYS A 85 17.39 15.12 -14.74
N LYS A 86 16.30 15.35 -15.49
CA LYS A 86 15.93 16.65 -16.09
C LYS A 86 14.87 17.41 -15.31
N GLY A 87 14.41 16.90 -14.16
CA GLY A 87 13.50 17.59 -13.26
C GLY A 87 12.01 17.27 -13.46
N TYR A 88 11.59 16.53 -14.48
CA TYR A 88 10.19 16.27 -14.78
C TYR A 88 9.40 15.65 -13.63
N ILE A 89 9.97 14.66 -12.94
CA ILE A 89 9.31 14.06 -11.78
C ILE A 89 9.23 15.03 -10.59
N LYS A 90 10.19 15.94 -10.46
CA LYS A 90 10.15 16.99 -9.43
C LYS A 90 8.97 17.93 -9.65
N GLU A 91 8.71 18.31 -10.88
CA GLU A 91 7.57 19.18 -11.22
C GLU A 91 6.24 18.50 -10.87
N ILE A 92 6.10 17.20 -11.18
CA ILE A 92 4.90 16.43 -10.79
C ILE A 92 4.76 16.37 -9.26
N PHE A 93 5.82 16.05 -8.51
CA PHE A 93 5.74 16.02 -7.04
C PHE A 93 5.34 17.38 -6.44
N GLN A 94 5.86 18.47 -6.98
CA GLN A 94 5.51 19.82 -6.51
C GLN A 94 4.02 20.12 -6.74
N ASP A 95 3.48 19.78 -7.89
CA ASP A 95 2.06 19.96 -8.23
C ASP A 95 1.16 19.07 -7.35
N VAL A 96 1.47 17.78 -7.29
CA VAL A 96 0.72 16.78 -6.49
C VAL A 96 0.68 17.14 -5.01
N ILE A 97 1.83 17.48 -4.40
CA ILE A 97 1.88 17.86 -2.98
C ILE A 97 1.10 19.16 -2.73
N SER A 98 1.16 20.12 -3.66
CA SER A 98 0.39 21.36 -3.55
C SER A 98 -1.12 21.09 -3.62
N SER A 99 -1.56 20.23 -4.52
CA SER A 99 -2.96 19.81 -4.64
C SER A 99 -3.44 19.08 -3.38
N MET A 100 -2.65 18.13 -2.87
CA MET A 100 -2.96 17.43 -1.62
C MET A 100 -3.08 18.39 -0.42
N PHE A 101 -2.23 19.41 -0.35
CA PHE A 101 -2.32 20.43 0.70
C PHE A 101 -3.62 21.24 0.59
N LEU A 102 -4.02 21.65 -0.61
CA LEU A 102 -5.28 22.37 -0.86
C LEU A 102 -6.50 21.48 -0.52
N ASN A 103 -6.43 20.20 -0.82
CA ASN A 103 -7.48 19.21 -0.51
C ASN A 103 -7.51 18.82 0.98
N MET A 104 -6.62 19.38 1.80
CA MET A 104 -6.55 19.08 3.23
C MET A 104 -6.25 17.61 3.53
N ASP A 105 -5.48 16.93 2.67
CA ASP A 105 -5.03 15.56 2.92
C ASP A 105 -4.20 15.47 4.20
N VAL A 106 -4.27 14.34 4.89
CA VAL A 106 -3.58 14.15 6.18
C VAL A 106 -2.11 13.81 5.93
N PHE A 107 -1.89 12.77 5.15
CA PHE A 107 -0.56 12.33 4.69
C PHE A 107 -0.67 11.60 3.36
N THR A 108 0.46 11.44 2.71
CA THR A 108 0.64 10.55 1.55
C THR A 108 1.80 9.59 1.83
N TYR A 109 1.78 8.44 1.19
CA TYR A 109 2.83 7.44 1.38
C TYR A 109 3.21 6.76 0.06
N LEU A 110 4.38 6.14 0.07
CA LEU A 110 4.90 5.33 -1.04
C LEU A 110 5.79 4.20 -0.50
N ILE A 111 6.06 3.22 -1.33
CA ILE A 111 7.00 2.14 -1.07
C ILE A 111 8.13 2.28 -2.08
N PRO A 112 9.35 2.64 -1.66
CA PRO A 112 10.48 2.75 -2.58
C PRO A 112 10.92 1.36 -3.03
N SER A 113 11.19 1.20 -4.33
CA SER A 113 11.67 -0.08 -4.88
C SER A 113 13.14 -0.38 -4.51
N SER A 114 13.90 0.64 -4.13
CA SER A 114 15.29 0.48 -3.71
C SER A 114 15.71 1.56 -2.71
N PRO A 115 16.84 1.37 -1.96
CA PRO A 115 17.42 2.41 -1.11
C PRO A 115 17.75 3.68 -1.87
N GLU A 116 18.22 3.58 -3.11
CA GLU A 116 18.56 4.71 -3.97
C GLU A 116 17.32 5.54 -4.31
N ASN A 117 16.19 4.86 -4.59
CA ASN A 117 14.92 5.52 -4.83
C ASN A 117 14.38 6.19 -3.55
N ALA A 118 14.59 5.60 -2.37
CA ALA A 118 14.25 6.23 -1.10
C ALA A 118 14.96 7.59 -0.94
N GLU A 119 16.25 7.71 -1.32
CA GLU A 119 16.98 8.97 -1.27
C GLU A 119 16.41 10.05 -2.22
N ILE A 120 15.77 9.63 -3.32
CA ILE A 120 15.05 10.57 -4.20
C ILE A 120 13.83 11.11 -3.47
N TYR A 121 13.05 10.25 -2.82
CA TYR A 121 11.83 10.66 -2.12
C TYR A 121 12.10 11.48 -0.86
N ARG A 122 13.24 11.29 -0.19
CA ARG A 122 13.66 12.19 0.92
C ARG A 122 13.74 13.66 0.49
N LYS A 123 14.17 13.93 -0.75
CA LYS A 123 14.23 15.30 -1.29
C LYS A 123 12.85 15.94 -1.41
N PHE A 124 11.79 15.13 -1.40
CA PHE A 124 10.40 15.57 -1.38
C PHE A 124 9.77 15.50 0.01
N GLY A 125 10.57 15.31 1.07
CA GLY A 125 10.10 15.31 2.46
C GLY A 125 9.42 14.01 2.90
N PHE A 126 9.68 12.89 2.22
CA PHE A 126 9.26 11.57 2.68
C PHE A 126 10.30 10.99 3.63
N GLU A 127 9.83 10.34 4.69
CA GLU A 127 10.65 9.61 5.65
C GLU A 127 10.11 8.21 5.87
N PHE A 128 10.99 7.26 6.21
CA PHE A 128 10.54 5.91 6.58
C PHE A 128 9.74 5.97 7.87
N VAL A 129 8.53 5.44 7.83
CA VAL A 129 7.56 5.46 8.92
C VAL A 129 7.03 4.08 9.28
N MET A 130 7.23 3.11 8.39
CA MET A 130 6.79 1.73 8.56
C MET A 130 7.92 0.77 8.23
N ASP A 131 8.07 -0.23 9.10
CA ASP A 131 8.95 -1.37 8.87
C ASP A 131 8.14 -2.58 8.42
N LYS A 132 8.67 -3.36 7.49
CA LYS A 132 8.18 -4.71 7.18
C LYS A 132 8.97 -5.73 8.01
N ARG A 133 8.29 -6.68 8.62
CA ARG A 133 8.96 -7.82 9.26
C ARG A 133 9.47 -8.76 8.19
N GLU A 134 10.68 -9.25 8.39
CA GLU A 134 11.24 -10.27 7.53
C GLU A 134 10.45 -11.58 7.70
N MET A 135 10.13 -12.24 6.59
CA MET A 135 9.46 -13.54 6.64
C MET A 135 10.51 -14.64 6.72
N ILE A 136 10.32 -15.60 7.61
CA ILE A 136 11.21 -16.73 7.78
C ILE A 136 10.49 -17.97 7.24
N GLU A 137 11.09 -18.60 6.25
CA GLU A 137 10.68 -19.93 5.85
C GLU A 137 10.95 -20.89 7.02
N LYS A 138 9.90 -21.42 7.61
CA LYS A 138 10.02 -22.32 8.77
C LYS A 138 9.73 -23.73 8.31
N GLU A 139 10.78 -24.46 8.00
CA GLU A 139 10.68 -25.91 7.95
C GLU A 139 10.13 -26.41 9.29
N HIS A 140 9.02 -27.11 9.21
CA HIS A 140 8.43 -27.96 10.28
C HIS A 140 8.26 -27.29 11.66
N ARG A 141 7.34 -26.37 11.80
CA ARG A 141 6.90 -25.96 13.13
C ARG A 141 5.64 -26.70 13.55
N ARG A 142 5.65 -27.08 14.83
CA ARG A 142 4.64 -27.80 15.62
C ARG A 142 3.27 -27.85 14.94
N LYS A 143 2.75 -29.05 14.71
CA LYS A 143 1.39 -29.23 14.21
C LYS A 143 0.48 -28.27 14.97
N PRO A 144 -0.37 -27.47 14.29
CA PRO A 144 -1.35 -26.64 14.96
C PRO A 144 -2.12 -27.50 15.92
N SER A 145 -2.51 -26.95 17.07
CA SER A 145 -3.40 -27.66 17.97
C SER A 145 -4.59 -28.13 17.14
N HIS A 146 -5.10 -29.34 17.37
CA HIS A 146 -6.15 -29.97 16.53
C HIS A 146 -7.44 -29.15 16.35
N SER A 147 -7.48 -27.93 16.83
CA SER A 147 -8.62 -27.01 16.82
C SER A 147 -8.60 -25.95 15.72
N VAL A 148 -7.53 -25.80 14.96
CA VAL A 148 -7.41 -24.76 13.92
C VAL A 148 -7.53 -25.40 12.54
N ILE A 149 -8.53 -24.97 11.77
CA ILE A 149 -8.74 -25.36 10.38
C ILE A 149 -8.08 -24.31 9.50
N ARG A 150 -7.32 -24.75 8.50
CA ARG A 150 -6.71 -23.88 7.48
C ARG A 150 -7.38 -24.18 6.15
N ARG A 151 -7.79 -23.14 5.44
CA ARG A 151 -8.34 -23.25 4.10
C ARG A 151 -8.21 -21.93 3.32
N LYS A 152 -8.32 -22.01 2.01
CA LYS A 152 -8.42 -20.84 1.14
C LYS A 152 -9.69 -20.04 1.44
N ALA A 153 -9.58 -18.72 1.35
CA ALA A 153 -10.72 -17.81 1.45
C ALA A 153 -11.58 -17.85 0.19
N GLU A 154 -12.88 -17.71 0.38
CA GLU A 154 -13.87 -17.57 -0.69
C GLU A 154 -14.55 -16.19 -0.60
N LYS A 155 -15.24 -15.77 -1.65
CA LYS A 155 -16.00 -14.49 -1.67
C LYS A 155 -16.96 -14.36 -0.47
N SER A 156 -17.54 -15.46 -0.01
CA SER A 156 -18.44 -15.51 1.15
C SER A 156 -17.75 -15.18 2.48
N ASP A 157 -16.45 -15.28 2.56
CA ASP A 157 -15.67 -15.02 3.78
C ASP A 157 -15.31 -13.55 3.95
N LEU A 158 -15.29 -12.77 2.87
CA LEU A 158 -14.67 -11.44 2.85
C LEU A 158 -15.23 -10.48 3.88
N VAL A 159 -16.53 -10.53 4.17
CA VAL A 159 -17.16 -9.69 5.21
C VAL A 159 -16.60 -10.05 6.60
N LYS A 160 -16.53 -11.34 6.92
CA LYS A 160 -15.99 -11.79 8.22
C LYS A 160 -14.49 -11.52 8.34
N LEU A 161 -13.78 -11.69 7.22
CA LEU A 161 -12.35 -11.42 7.14
C LEU A 161 -12.05 -9.93 7.36
N SER A 162 -12.80 -9.03 6.74
CA SER A 162 -12.62 -7.59 6.93
C SER A 162 -12.92 -7.15 8.37
N ILE A 163 -13.94 -7.72 9.01
CA ILE A 163 -14.25 -7.45 10.43
C ILE A 163 -13.08 -7.90 11.32
N PHE A 164 -12.56 -9.13 11.11
CA PHE A 164 -11.42 -9.64 11.87
C PHE A 164 -10.18 -8.75 11.69
N ALA A 165 -9.84 -8.40 10.45
CA ALA A 165 -8.67 -7.58 10.14
C ALA A 165 -8.79 -6.19 10.77
N GLN A 166 -9.96 -5.55 10.69
CA GLN A 166 -10.19 -4.25 11.29
C GLN A 166 -10.03 -4.29 12.82
N GLN A 167 -10.60 -5.29 13.49
CA GLN A 167 -10.46 -5.47 14.94
C GLN A 167 -9.01 -5.70 15.37
N ALA A 168 -8.25 -6.49 14.61
CA ALA A 168 -6.84 -6.72 14.86
C ALA A 168 -6.00 -5.45 14.72
N MET A 169 -6.38 -4.54 13.83
CA MET A 169 -5.71 -3.24 13.63
C MET A 169 -6.06 -2.24 14.74
N ASP A 170 -7.33 -2.08 15.09
CA ASP A 170 -7.81 -1.11 16.07
C ASP A 170 -7.18 -1.33 17.46
N SER A 171 -6.84 -2.59 17.78
CA SER A 171 -6.22 -2.92 19.07
C SER A 171 -4.76 -2.51 19.20
N ASN A 172 -4.05 -2.26 18.08
CA ASN A 172 -2.59 -2.17 18.09
C ASN A 172 -2.00 -0.90 17.47
N HIS A 173 -2.78 -0.09 16.74
CA HIS A 173 -2.22 0.97 15.92
C HIS A 173 -2.98 2.29 16.04
N ARG A 174 -2.24 3.40 16.14
CA ARG A 174 -2.81 4.75 16.12
C ARG A 174 -3.02 5.29 14.70
N ILE A 175 -2.28 4.76 13.74
CA ILE A 175 -2.42 5.04 12.30
C ILE A 175 -2.30 3.72 11.57
N ALA A 176 -3.30 3.38 10.77
CA ALA A 176 -3.33 2.15 9.98
C ALA A 176 -4.10 2.35 8.67
N LEU A 177 -3.67 1.68 7.61
CA LEU A 177 -4.45 1.59 6.37
C LEU A 177 -5.66 0.68 6.61
N SER A 178 -6.83 1.07 6.12
CA SER A 178 -8.06 0.29 6.31
C SER A 178 -7.98 -1.06 5.59
N LYS A 179 -8.36 -2.12 6.29
CA LYS A 179 -8.49 -3.48 5.76
C LYS A 179 -9.97 -3.85 5.66
N ASP A 180 -10.72 -3.01 4.97
CA ASP A 180 -12.17 -3.18 4.80
C ASP A 180 -12.54 -4.21 3.72
N LEU A 181 -13.85 -4.30 3.45
CA LEU A 181 -14.36 -5.25 2.47
C LEU A 181 -13.80 -5.00 1.07
N ASP A 182 -13.62 -3.75 0.67
CA ASP A 182 -13.12 -3.41 -0.66
C ASP A 182 -11.64 -3.72 -0.80
N TYR A 183 -10.86 -3.56 0.27
CA TYR A 183 -9.49 -4.05 0.31
C TYR A 183 -9.42 -5.56 0.02
N PHE A 184 -10.23 -6.37 0.71
CA PHE A 184 -10.19 -7.83 0.52
C PHE A 184 -10.78 -8.29 -0.81
N LYS A 185 -11.74 -7.57 -1.40
CA LYS A 185 -12.18 -7.82 -2.78
C LYS A 185 -11.02 -7.63 -3.77
N GLN A 186 -10.29 -6.49 -3.64
CA GLN A 186 -9.14 -6.20 -4.48
C GLN A 186 -8.02 -7.23 -4.30
N MET A 187 -7.75 -7.64 -3.04
CA MET A 187 -6.76 -8.68 -2.77
C MET A 187 -7.16 -10.03 -3.33
N LEU A 188 -8.43 -10.40 -3.28
CA LEU A 188 -8.89 -11.67 -3.85
C LEU A 188 -8.71 -11.69 -5.39
N GLU A 189 -9.00 -10.58 -6.07
CA GLU A 189 -8.74 -10.44 -7.50
C GLU A 189 -7.24 -10.47 -7.81
N LEU A 190 -6.42 -9.78 -7.01
CA LEU A 190 -4.98 -9.73 -7.21
C LEU A 190 -4.32 -11.11 -7.07
N VAL A 191 -4.66 -11.85 -6.01
CA VAL A 191 -4.09 -13.19 -5.80
C VAL A 191 -4.51 -14.18 -6.89
N GLU A 192 -5.69 -14.00 -7.51
CA GLU A 192 -6.11 -14.81 -8.66
C GLU A 192 -5.24 -14.53 -9.90
N VAL A 193 -4.84 -13.27 -10.10
CA VAL A 193 -3.97 -12.85 -11.22
C VAL A 193 -2.51 -13.27 -11.01
N GLU A 194 -2.03 -13.17 -9.79
CA GLU A 194 -0.63 -13.37 -9.40
C GLU A 194 -0.35 -14.76 -8.82
N ASN A 195 -1.14 -15.78 -9.19
CA ASN A 195 -0.99 -17.16 -8.71
C ASN A 195 -0.87 -17.29 -7.19
N GLY A 196 -1.62 -16.46 -6.48
CA GLY A 196 -1.62 -16.41 -5.04
C GLY A 196 -2.87 -16.99 -4.39
N GLU A 197 -2.96 -16.80 -3.08
CA GLU A 197 -4.15 -17.15 -2.33
C GLU A 197 -4.26 -16.37 -1.01
N ILE A 198 -5.46 -16.29 -0.46
CA ILE A 198 -5.70 -15.85 0.90
C ILE A 198 -6.01 -17.10 1.73
N GLU A 199 -5.11 -17.48 2.64
CA GLU A 199 -5.30 -18.56 3.59
C GLU A 199 -5.97 -18.05 4.85
N LEU A 200 -7.04 -18.72 5.30
CA LEU A 200 -7.73 -18.45 6.56
C LEU A 200 -7.35 -19.44 7.63
N PHE A 201 -7.20 -18.93 8.86
CA PHE A 201 -7.11 -19.71 10.09
C PHE A 201 -8.44 -19.62 10.84
N ILE A 202 -9.10 -20.76 11.03
CA ILE A 202 -10.45 -20.82 11.59
C ILE A 202 -10.43 -21.67 12.85
N GLN A 203 -10.92 -21.13 13.96
CA GLN A 203 -11.11 -21.84 15.21
C GLN A 203 -12.53 -21.64 15.70
N LYS A 204 -13.24 -22.72 16.07
CA LYS A 204 -14.63 -22.66 16.52
C LYS A 204 -15.56 -21.86 15.57
N LYS A 205 -15.36 -22.03 14.26
CA LYS A 205 -16.10 -21.32 13.19
C LYS A 205 -15.84 -19.81 13.11
N VAL A 206 -14.85 -19.27 13.80
CA VAL A 206 -14.44 -17.87 13.79
C VAL A 206 -13.09 -17.77 13.10
N ILE A 207 -12.89 -16.72 12.28
CA ILE A 207 -11.59 -16.39 11.69
C ILE A 207 -10.70 -15.85 12.82
N VAL A 208 -9.55 -16.48 13.02
CA VAL A 208 -8.54 -16.12 14.03
C VAL A 208 -7.21 -15.76 13.39
N GLY A 209 -7.16 -15.68 12.08
CA GLY A 209 -6.00 -15.24 11.33
C GLY A 209 -6.17 -15.40 9.84
N TYR A 210 -5.30 -14.73 9.09
CA TYR A 210 -5.16 -14.92 7.65
C TYR A 210 -3.72 -14.68 7.19
N ARG A 211 -3.40 -15.20 6.01
CA ARG A 211 -2.20 -14.90 5.23
C ARG A 211 -2.59 -14.62 3.80
N ILE A 212 -1.88 -13.71 3.18
CA ILE A 212 -1.97 -13.45 1.74
C ILE A 212 -0.65 -13.89 1.12
N PHE A 213 -0.73 -14.83 0.19
CA PHE A 213 0.40 -15.30 -0.59
C PHE A 213 0.31 -14.75 -2.00
N ILE A 214 1.45 -14.36 -2.55
CA ILE A 214 1.60 -14.04 -3.97
C ILE A 214 2.91 -14.71 -4.41
N ASP A 215 2.84 -15.49 -5.47
CA ASP A 215 3.98 -16.21 -6.05
C ASP A 215 4.80 -17.02 -5.01
N GLY A 216 4.11 -17.61 -4.04
CA GLY A 216 4.69 -18.38 -2.96
C GLY A 216 5.26 -17.57 -1.80
N GLU A 217 5.34 -16.24 -1.92
CA GLU A 217 5.77 -15.36 -0.84
C GLU A 217 4.59 -14.85 0.00
N ILE A 218 4.83 -14.60 1.28
CA ILE A 218 3.83 -13.98 2.15
C ILE A 218 3.89 -12.47 2.00
N LEU A 219 2.84 -11.92 1.39
CA LEU A 219 2.64 -10.48 1.30
C LEU A 219 2.18 -9.90 2.65
N GLU A 220 1.25 -10.59 3.31
CA GLU A 220 0.66 -10.14 4.56
C GLU A 220 0.31 -11.31 5.48
N GLU A 221 0.53 -11.14 6.78
CA GLU A 221 0.13 -12.10 7.80
C GLU A 221 -0.46 -11.36 9.01
N VAL A 222 -1.68 -11.73 9.39
CA VAL A 222 -2.32 -11.27 10.63
C VAL A 222 -2.86 -12.48 11.38
N LEU A 223 -2.34 -12.73 12.58
CA LEU A 223 -2.73 -13.84 13.44
C LEU A 223 -3.15 -13.33 14.81
N ASP A 224 -4.22 -13.91 15.36
CA ASP A 224 -4.57 -13.73 16.76
C ASP A 224 -3.40 -14.13 17.66
N SER A 225 -3.32 -13.54 18.85
CA SER A 225 -2.24 -13.80 19.81
C SER A 225 -2.08 -15.27 20.17
N SER A 226 -3.16 -16.03 20.17
CA SER A 226 -3.16 -17.49 20.41
C SER A 226 -2.46 -18.29 19.30
N LEU A 227 -2.29 -17.71 18.12
CA LEU A 227 -1.65 -18.33 16.95
C LEU A 227 -0.23 -17.83 16.67
N GLN A 228 0.36 -17.01 17.54
CA GLN A 228 1.69 -16.42 17.30
C GLN A 228 2.80 -17.46 17.10
N THR A 229 2.65 -18.67 17.67
CA THR A 229 3.59 -19.79 17.45
C THR A 229 3.59 -20.31 16.01
N LEU A 230 2.55 -20.00 15.24
CA LEU A 230 2.43 -20.34 13.82
C LEU A 230 2.94 -19.22 12.91
N SER A 231 3.27 -18.05 13.48
CA SER A 231 3.71 -16.90 12.69
C SER A 231 5.02 -17.19 11.94
N TRP A 232 5.09 -16.75 10.70
CA TRP A 232 6.29 -16.75 9.88
C TRP A 232 7.06 -15.41 9.97
N GLN A 233 6.50 -14.42 10.65
CA GLN A 233 7.19 -13.16 10.87
C GLN A 233 8.35 -13.34 11.84
N SER A 234 9.51 -12.79 11.50
CA SER A 234 10.66 -12.70 12.42
C SER A 234 10.59 -11.42 13.25
N ASP A 235 11.51 -11.31 14.21
CA ASP A 235 11.72 -10.05 14.95
C ASP A 235 12.56 -9.03 14.15
N VAL A 236 13.19 -9.47 13.05
CA VAL A 236 13.97 -8.61 12.17
C VAL A 236 13.03 -7.72 11.37
N ARG A 237 13.28 -6.41 11.45
CA ARG A 237 12.50 -5.39 10.74
C ARG A 237 13.39 -4.66 9.75
N LYS A 238 12.84 -4.38 8.58
CA LYS A 238 13.50 -3.57 7.54
C LYS A 238 12.64 -2.37 7.19
N PRO A 239 13.21 -1.18 6.98
CA PRO A 239 12.46 -0.03 6.49
C PRO A 239 11.69 -0.41 5.22
N TYR A 240 10.41 -0.06 5.17
CA TYR A 240 9.53 -0.51 4.08
C TYR A 240 8.81 0.63 3.39
N ALA A 241 7.96 1.36 4.11
CA ALA A 241 7.19 2.42 3.50
C ALA A 241 7.61 3.79 4.03
N MET A 242 7.60 4.77 3.13
CA MET A 242 7.86 6.16 3.44
C MET A 242 6.57 6.95 3.39
N ALA A 243 6.43 7.95 4.27
CA ALA A 243 5.31 8.87 4.23
C ALA A 243 5.76 10.31 4.36
N ARG A 244 4.91 11.21 3.86
CA ARG A 244 5.00 12.65 4.05
C ARG A 244 3.72 13.17 4.68
N LEU A 245 3.83 13.85 5.80
CA LEU A 245 2.71 14.59 6.39
C LEU A 245 2.39 15.80 5.51
N ILE A 246 1.14 15.91 5.08
CA ILE A 246 0.65 17.02 4.27
C ILE A 246 0.06 18.09 5.16
N ASN A 247 -0.91 17.73 6.02
CA ASN A 247 -1.54 18.63 6.95
C ASN A 247 -1.24 18.25 8.41
N ILE A 248 -0.12 18.73 8.90
CA ILE A 248 0.36 18.44 10.27
C ILE A 248 -0.70 18.81 11.31
N ARG A 249 -1.36 19.98 11.18
CA ARG A 249 -2.38 20.42 12.15
C ARG A 249 -3.58 19.47 12.20
N LYS A 250 -4.05 19.01 11.02
CA LYS A 250 -5.15 18.04 10.94
C LYS A 250 -4.74 16.71 11.54
N THR A 251 -3.54 16.21 11.21
CA THR A 251 -2.99 14.95 11.74
C THR A 251 -2.92 14.98 13.27
N LEU A 252 -2.38 16.04 13.86
CA LEU A 252 -2.26 16.18 15.31
C LEU A 252 -3.63 16.23 16.00
N ARG A 253 -4.63 16.90 15.42
CA ARG A 253 -6.00 16.90 15.94
C ARG A 253 -6.60 15.48 15.92
N LEU A 254 -6.44 14.74 14.84
CA LEU A 254 -6.93 13.36 14.73
C LEU A 254 -6.27 12.43 15.76
N LEU A 255 -5.00 12.64 16.06
CA LEU A 255 -4.25 11.89 17.07
C LEU A 255 -4.46 12.39 18.52
N SER A 256 -5.29 13.42 18.71
CA SER A 256 -5.54 14.05 20.02
C SER A 256 -4.28 14.59 20.71
N PHE A 257 -3.26 14.98 19.94
CA PHE A 257 -2.09 15.66 20.49
C PHE A 257 -2.41 17.13 20.80
N LYS A 258 -2.12 17.56 22.04
CA LYS A 258 -2.34 18.94 22.48
C LYS A 258 -1.20 19.88 22.15
N ASP A 259 0.03 19.38 21.96
CA ASP A 259 1.22 20.19 21.75
C ASP A 259 2.16 19.65 20.67
N PHE A 260 2.73 20.59 19.89
CA PHE A 260 3.68 20.35 18.79
C PHE A 260 5.03 19.78 19.25
N LYS A 261 5.34 19.77 20.53
CA LYS A 261 6.62 19.33 21.10
C LYS A 261 6.75 17.82 21.25
N GLU A 262 5.67 17.06 21.03
CA GLU A 262 5.66 15.62 21.22
C GLU A 262 5.60 14.87 19.89
N ARG A 263 6.77 14.73 19.20
CA ARG A 263 7.31 13.45 18.75
C ARG A 263 7.05 12.92 17.34
N THR A 264 8.03 12.14 16.92
CA THR A 264 8.04 11.30 15.72
C THR A 264 6.79 10.42 15.62
N ILE A 265 5.96 10.68 14.60
CA ILE A 265 4.80 9.84 14.28
C ILE A 265 5.31 8.69 13.42
N ARG A 266 5.22 7.47 13.91
CA ARG A 266 5.45 6.26 13.10
C ARG A 266 4.11 5.73 12.63
N ILE A 267 3.99 5.46 11.33
CA ILE A 267 2.85 4.80 10.70
C ILE A 267 3.15 3.30 10.65
N THR A 268 2.23 2.48 11.08
CA THR A 268 2.35 1.00 11.07
C THR A 268 1.31 0.37 10.18
#